data_b3a5be0c4e8c11426e074e527cf88faa
#
_entry.id   b3a5be0c4e8c11426e074e527cf88faa
#
_cell.length_a   1.000
_cell.length_b   1.000
_cell.length_c   1.000
_cell.angle_alpha   90.00
_cell.angle_beta   90.00
_cell.angle_gamma   90.00
#
_symmetry.space_group_name_H-M   'P 1'
#
loop_
_entity.id
_entity.type
_entity.pdbx_description
1 polymer ?
#
loop_
_entity_poly.entity_id
_entity_poly.type
_entity_poly.pdbx_seq_one_letter_code
_entity_poly.pdbx_strand_id
1 'polypeptide(L)'
;MPVFSGNTSGSIASIAKDIPSKLLSYSLVNQTAGSITVTVTVIPNGGSPVDIWSGSIAANATQSDDKQVILLNGYQLLITTSGSVDYYFSYE
;
A
#
# COMPACT_ATOMS: atom_id res chain seq x y z
N MET A 1 8.26 -3.68 -15.68
CA MET A 1 7.54 -4.00 -14.44
C MET A 1 6.84 -2.73 -13.95
N PRO A 2 5.51 -2.75 -13.86
CA PRO A 2 4.79 -1.57 -13.42
C PRO A 2 5.06 -1.21 -11.96
N VAL A 3 4.98 0.07 -11.66
CA VAL A 3 5.23 0.61 -10.33
C VAL A 3 4.15 1.63 -10.00
N PHE A 4 3.70 1.62 -8.76
CA PHE A 4 2.84 2.66 -8.20
C PHE A 4 3.56 3.25 -7.00
N SER A 5 3.94 4.52 -7.09
CA SER A 5 4.72 5.17 -6.05
C SER A 5 4.30 6.61 -5.86
N GLY A 6 4.63 7.18 -4.72
CA GLY A 6 4.32 8.55 -4.38
C GLY A 6 4.35 8.79 -2.88
N ASN A 7 3.68 9.85 -2.46
CA ASN A 7 3.53 10.22 -1.07
C ASN A 7 2.06 10.45 -0.75
N THR A 8 1.64 10.03 0.44
CA THR A 8 0.33 10.36 0.96
C THR A 8 0.46 10.74 2.43
N SER A 9 -0.40 11.60 2.91
CA SER A 9 -0.35 12.03 4.31
C SER A 9 -1.75 12.09 4.89
N GLY A 10 -1.95 11.30 5.93
CA GLY A 10 -3.18 11.33 6.71
C GLY A 10 -4.41 10.79 6.02
N SER A 11 -4.31 10.33 4.81
CA SER A 11 -5.49 9.95 4.06
C SER A 11 -5.22 8.73 3.20
N ILE A 12 -5.63 8.73 1.96
CA ILE A 12 -5.78 7.53 1.17
C ILE A 12 -5.10 7.70 -0.17
N ALA A 13 -4.27 6.74 -0.55
CA ALA A 13 -3.80 6.58 -1.92
C ALA A 13 -4.30 5.24 -2.43
N SER A 14 -4.76 5.20 -3.68
CA SER A 14 -5.30 3.96 -4.23
C SER A 14 -4.92 3.79 -5.69
N ILE A 15 -4.89 2.54 -6.12
CA ILE A 15 -4.75 2.16 -7.52
C ILE A 15 -5.85 1.17 -7.86
N ALA A 16 -6.56 1.44 -8.94
CA ALA A 16 -7.58 0.54 -9.46
C ALA A 16 -6.99 -0.25 -10.62
N LYS A 17 -7.26 -1.55 -10.66
CA LYS A 17 -6.73 -2.42 -11.71
C LYS A 17 -7.80 -2.72 -12.73
N ASP A 18 -7.50 -2.46 -14.00
CA ASP A 18 -8.39 -2.76 -15.12
C ASP A 18 -8.17 -4.16 -15.69
N ILE A 19 -6.98 -4.72 -15.45
CA ILE A 19 -6.62 -6.06 -15.91
C ILE A 19 -6.02 -6.83 -14.75
N PRO A 20 -6.09 -8.17 -14.77
CA PRO A 20 -5.46 -8.96 -13.72
C PRO A 20 -3.96 -8.68 -13.62
N SER A 21 -3.46 -8.56 -12.40
CA SER A 21 -2.05 -8.39 -12.14
C SER A 21 -1.71 -8.98 -10.79
N LYS A 22 -0.44 -8.95 -10.43
CA LYS A 22 0.04 -9.48 -9.17
C LYS A 22 0.93 -8.45 -8.48
N LEU A 23 0.60 -8.13 -7.24
CA LEU A 23 1.48 -7.33 -6.39
C LEU A 23 2.67 -8.20 -6.01
N LEU A 24 3.87 -7.70 -6.23
CA LEU A 24 5.11 -8.44 -5.95
C LEU A 24 5.72 -8.03 -4.62
N SER A 25 5.82 -6.73 -4.39
CA SER A 25 6.43 -6.22 -3.17
C SER A 25 6.02 -4.77 -2.95
N TYR A 26 6.25 -4.29 -1.74
CA TYR A 26 6.05 -2.88 -1.45
C TYR A 26 7.03 -2.40 -0.39
N SER A 27 7.26 -1.09 -0.38
CA SER A 27 8.05 -0.40 0.63
C SER A 27 7.30 0.83 1.09
N LEU A 28 7.31 1.07 2.39
CA LEU A 28 6.67 2.22 3.02
C LEU A 28 7.73 2.92 3.86
N VAL A 29 7.96 4.20 3.57
CA VAL A 29 9.00 4.96 4.25
C VAL A 29 8.35 6.08 5.06
N ASN A 30 8.59 6.06 6.36
CA ASN A 30 8.13 7.11 7.26
C ASN A 30 9.20 8.21 7.30
N GLN A 31 8.91 9.33 6.67
CA GLN A 31 9.82 10.48 6.64
C GLN A 31 9.55 11.50 7.74
N THR A 32 8.67 11.17 8.68
CA THR A 32 8.34 12.08 9.76
C THR A 32 9.23 11.87 10.98
N ALA A 33 9.18 12.80 11.92
CA ALA A 33 9.97 12.73 13.15
C ALA A 33 9.34 11.84 14.23
N GLY A 34 8.17 11.27 13.98
CA GLY A 34 7.47 10.40 14.93
C GLY A 34 6.94 9.15 14.27
N SER A 35 6.52 8.18 15.07
CA SER A 35 5.91 6.96 14.55
C SER A 35 4.58 7.25 13.87
N ILE A 36 4.29 6.52 12.80
CA ILE A 36 2.99 6.57 12.13
C ILE A 36 2.39 5.17 12.09
N THR A 37 1.08 5.11 11.94
CA THR A 37 0.36 3.86 11.73
C THR A 37 -0.08 3.80 10.28
N VAL A 38 0.21 2.69 9.60
CA VAL A 38 -0.10 2.51 8.19
C VAL A 38 -0.83 1.18 8.01
N THR A 39 -1.84 1.17 7.17
CA THR A 39 -2.56 -0.03 6.77
C THR A 39 -2.58 -0.11 5.25
N VAL A 40 -2.22 -1.29 4.72
CA VAL A 40 -2.31 -1.60 3.29
C VAL A 40 -3.47 -2.55 3.10
N THR A 41 -4.42 -2.16 2.26
CA THR A 41 -5.70 -2.86 2.10
C THR A 41 -5.92 -3.20 0.63
N VAL A 42 -6.42 -4.40 0.36
CA VAL A 42 -6.91 -4.80 -0.96
C VAL A 42 -8.43 -4.81 -0.92
N ILE A 43 -9.06 -4.14 -1.88
CA ILE A 43 -10.51 -4.09 -2.00
C ILE A 43 -10.90 -4.87 -3.24
N PRO A 44 -11.42 -6.12 -3.07
CA PRO A 44 -11.90 -6.91 -4.21
C PRO A 44 -13.10 -6.23 -4.88
N ASN A 45 -13.25 -6.47 -6.17
CA ASN A 45 -14.41 -5.98 -6.91
C ASN A 45 -15.68 -6.64 -6.36
N GLY A 46 -16.55 -5.84 -5.74
CA GLY A 46 -17.78 -6.35 -5.13
C GLY A 46 -17.57 -7.08 -3.82
N GLY A 47 -16.35 -7.12 -3.28
CA GLY A 47 -16.04 -7.81 -2.04
C GLY A 47 -15.71 -6.86 -0.90
N SER A 48 -15.46 -7.43 0.28
CA SER A 48 -15.09 -6.66 1.46
C SER A 48 -13.60 -6.37 1.45
N PRO A 49 -13.18 -5.19 1.97
CA PRO A 49 -11.76 -4.87 2.08
C PRO A 49 -11.00 -5.88 2.94
N VAL A 50 -9.76 -6.17 2.56
CA VAL A 50 -8.88 -7.07 3.29
C VAL A 50 -7.57 -6.36 3.56
N ASP A 51 -7.21 -6.22 4.84
CA ASP A 51 -5.93 -5.64 5.22
C ASP A 51 -4.84 -6.67 5.03
N ILE A 52 -3.87 -6.37 4.17
CA ILE A 52 -2.75 -7.27 3.93
C ILE A 52 -1.55 -6.93 4.81
N TRP A 53 -1.51 -5.72 5.35
CA TRP A 53 -0.53 -5.32 6.35
C TRP A 53 -1.07 -4.15 7.16
N SER A 54 -0.81 -4.16 8.45
CA SER A 54 -1.15 -3.05 9.33
C SER A 54 -0.15 -3.00 10.48
N GLY A 55 0.32 -1.81 10.81
CA GLY A 55 1.26 -1.67 11.91
C GLY A 55 1.82 -0.26 12.02
N SER A 56 2.77 -0.10 12.93
CA SER A 56 3.49 1.15 13.14
C SER A 56 4.82 1.14 12.42
N ILE A 57 5.20 2.27 11.87
CA ILE A 57 6.53 2.50 11.30
C ILE A 57 7.18 3.60 12.12
N ALA A 58 8.35 3.30 12.69
CA ALA A 58 9.09 4.26 13.51
C ALA A 58 9.56 5.44 12.67
N ALA A 59 9.88 6.54 13.34
CA ALA A 59 10.40 7.74 12.69
C ALA A 59 11.60 7.40 11.79
N ASN A 60 11.56 7.89 10.56
CA ASN A 60 12.64 7.72 9.56
C ASN A 60 12.97 6.26 9.24
N ALA A 61 12.03 5.35 9.46
CA ALA A 61 12.21 3.92 9.19
C ALA A 61 11.46 3.50 7.93
N THR A 62 11.83 2.33 7.42
CA THR A 62 11.22 1.74 6.23
C THR A 62 10.63 0.39 6.58
N GLN A 63 9.42 0.14 6.12
CA GLN A 63 8.76 -1.16 6.20
C GLN A 63 8.66 -1.72 4.78
N SER A 64 9.25 -2.88 4.56
CA SER A 64 9.22 -3.56 3.25
C SER A 64 8.67 -4.96 3.39
N ASP A 65 7.99 -5.43 2.36
CA ASP A 65 7.40 -6.77 2.36
C ASP A 65 7.35 -7.29 0.92
N ASP A 66 7.60 -8.57 0.75
CA ASP A 66 7.54 -9.27 -0.54
C ASP A 66 6.25 -10.08 -0.69
N LYS A 67 5.20 -9.64 -0.04
CA LYS A 67 3.92 -10.34 -0.06
C LYS A 67 3.32 -10.31 -1.45
N GLN A 68 3.06 -11.49 -2.00
CA GLN A 68 2.45 -11.63 -3.32
C GLN A 68 0.94 -11.72 -3.19
N VAL A 69 0.25 -10.81 -3.86
CA VAL A 69 -1.21 -10.73 -3.82
C VAL A 69 -1.72 -10.59 -5.25
N ILE A 70 -2.69 -11.42 -5.61
CA ILE A 70 -3.30 -11.35 -6.94
C ILE A 70 -4.36 -10.25 -6.92
N LEU A 71 -4.24 -9.32 -7.86
CA LEU A 71 -5.18 -8.23 -8.06
C LEU A 71 -5.96 -8.49 -9.34
N LEU A 72 -7.20 -8.90 -9.21
CA LEU A 72 -8.06 -9.19 -10.35
C LEU A 72 -8.66 -7.88 -10.90
N ASN A 73 -9.35 -8.01 -12.03
CA ASN A 73 -10.01 -6.87 -12.66
C ASN A 73 -10.98 -6.19 -11.67
N GLY A 74 -10.84 -4.89 -11.52
CA GLY A 74 -11.69 -4.12 -10.62
C GLY A 74 -11.20 -4.04 -9.17
N TYR A 75 -10.13 -4.76 -8.84
CA TYR A 75 -9.56 -4.68 -7.50
C TYR A 75 -8.85 -3.34 -7.29
N GLN A 76 -8.86 -2.87 -6.06
CA GLN A 76 -8.14 -1.66 -5.67
C GLN A 76 -7.12 -1.98 -4.59
N LEU A 77 -6.01 -1.25 -4.61
CA LEU A 77 -5.01 -1.27 -3.57
C LEU A 77 -5.07 0.07 -2.85
N LEU A 78 -5.16 0.04 -1.53
CA LEU A 78 -5.45 1.22 -0.73
C LEU A 78 -4.41 1.36 0.36
N ILE A 79 -3.97 2.60 0.62
CA ILE A 79 -3.09 2.91 1.75
C ILE A 79 -3.83 3.88 2.66
N THR A 80 -3.88 3.56 3.94
CA THR A 80 -4.40 4.44 4.99
C THR A 80 -3.27 4.71 5.98
N THR A 81 -3.00 5.97 6.27
CA THR A 81 -1.88 6.33 7.15
C THR A 81 -2.27 7.47 8.07
N SER A 82 -1.68 7.49 9.27
CA SER A 82 -1.87 8.57 10.23
C SER A 82 -0.93 9.75 10.01
N GLY A 83 0.06 9.61 9.15
CA GLY A 83 1.02 10.68 8.85
C GLY A 83 1.63 10.49 7.47
N SER A 84 2.56 11.37 7.10
CA SER A 84 3.17 11.33 5.78
C SER A 84 3.98 10.06 5.59
N VAL A 85 3.70 9.34 4.51
CA VAL A 85 4.43 8.12 4.14
C VAL A 85 4.72 8.14 2.65
N ASP A 86 5.95 7.77 2.28
CA ASP A 86 6.32 7.51 0.89
C ASP A 86 6.08 6.04 0.62
N TYR A 87 5.42 5.72 -0.49
CA TYR A 87 5.09 4.34 -0.82
C TYR A 87 5.63 3.98 -2.19
N TYR A 88 5.94 2.70 -2.35
CA TYR A 88 6.45 2.15 -3.59
C TYR A 88 5.93 0.72 -3.70
N PHE A 89 5.07 0.47 -4.67
CA PHE A 89 4.53 -0.86 -4.95
C PHE A 89 5.00 -1.30 -6.33
N SER A 90 5.55 -2.50 -6.40
CA SER A 90 5.87 -3.12 -7.69
C SER A 90 4.89 -4.26 -7.96
N TYR A 91 4.43 -4.34 -9.20
CA TYR A 91 3.45 -5.35 -9.61
C TYR A 91 3.68 -5.73 -11.07
N GLU A 92 3.00 -6.76 -11.53
CA GLU A 92 3.08 -7.20 -12.93
C GLU A 92 1.70 -7.41 -13.54
#